data_04930425ae52ad578d7244151161a395
#
_entry.id   04930425ae52ad578d7244151161a395
#
_cell.length_a   1.000
_cell.length_b   1.000
_cell.length_c   1.000
_cell.angle_alpha   90.00
_cell.angle_beta   90.00
_cell.angle_gamma   90.00
#
_symmetry.space_group_name_H-M   'P 1'
#
loop_
_entity.id
_entity.type
_entity.pdbx_description
1 polymer ?
#
loop_
_entity_poly.entity_id
_entity_poly.type
_entity_poly.pdbx_seq_one_letter_code
_entity_poly.pdbx_strand_id
1 'polypeptide(L)'
;MTHPLSLAALTVLELSPPEMVACAAEAGYPHVGLRLLPATDTEPTWPVIGHTPLVREIERRLADTGVRTLDIEIFRLKPDTDVRDYLPALETGARLGAKHVLVAGNDPDEARLSERLAAICELGEPLGLDFNLEPMPWTDVKNLQQGTRVVTASGRTNAGVLIDPIHFDRAGNVPADIAAVARERLRYAQLCDAPAERPRDTETLLYQARAERLMPGDGGLDLVGILRTLPAELPLALEVPMLTLAKTVPAVERAKRIRTKTEALLARVSQL
;
A
#
# COMPACT_ATOMS: atom_id res chain seq x y z
N MET A 1 19.73 8.42 -2.85
CA MET A 1 18.42 8.28 -2.14
C MET A 1 18.31 6.85 -1.67
N THR A 2 18.07 6.62 -0.38
CA THR A 2 17.94 5.28 0.20
C THR A 2 16.52 5.13 0.75
N HIS A 3 15.62 4.60 -0.08
CA HIS A 3 14.26 4.27 0.34
C HIS A 3 14.23 2.89 1.02
N PRO A 4 13.73 2.74 2.25
CA PRO A 4 13.45 1.42 2.83
C PRO A 4 12.42 0.69 1.96
N LEU A 5 12.71 -0.56 1.56
CA LEU A 5 11.80 -1.35 0.72
C LEU A 5 10.95 -2.28 1.58
N SER A 6 9.67 -2.39 1.23
CA SER A 6 8.70 -3.32 1.81
C SER A 6 8.14 -4.23 0.72
N LEU A 7 7.94 -5.50 1.04
CA LEU A 7 7.17 -6.42 0.20
C LEU A 7 5.68 -6.23 0.51
N ALA A 8 4.92 -5.66 -0.42
CA ALA A 8 3.48 -5.46 -0.24
C ALA A 8 2.71 -6.79 -0.32
N ALA A 9 1.65 -6.93 0.46
CA ALA A 9 0.88 -8.17 0.55
C ALA A 9 0.32 -8.62 -0.80
N LEU A 10 -0.22 -7.70 -1.61
CA LEU A 10 -0.81 -8.04 -2.92
C LEU A 10 0.21 -8.68 -3.89
N THR A 11 1.50 -8.42 -3.74
CA THR A 11 2.57 -9.00 -4.58
C THR A 11 2.66 -10.52 -4.46
N VAL A 12 2.34 -11.04 -3.28
CA VAL A 12 2.46 -12.47 -2.92
C VAL A 12 1.22 -12.96 -2.17
N LEU A 13 0.02 -12.50 -2.58
CA LEU A 13 -1.24 -12.72 -1.87
C LEU A 13 -1.66 -14.20 -1.82
N GLU A 14 -1.05 -15.06 -2.64
CA GLU A 14 -1.23 -16.51 -2.56
C GLU A 14 -0.60 -17.14 -1.31
N LEU A 15 0.29 -16.43 -0.61
CA LEU A 15 0.93 -16.88 0.62
C LEU A 15 0.08 -16.53 1.84
N SER A 16 0.15 -17.37 2.87
CA SER A 16 -0.37 -16.99 4.20
C SER A 16 0.49 -15.87 4.82
N PRO A 17 -0.04 -15.05 5.74
CA PRO A 17 0.72 -13.95 6.34
C PRO A 17 2.07 -14.36 6.99
N PRO A 18 2.21 -15.50 7.71
CA PRO A 18 3.52 -15.97 8.15
C PRO A 18 4.47 -16.30 6.98
N GLU A 19 3.95 -16.86 5.87
CA GLU A 19 4.75 -17.14 4.68
C GLU A 19 5.17 -15.87 3.96
N MET A 20 4.34 -14.80 3.97
CA MET A 20 4.71 -13.48 3.45
C MET A 20 5.94 -12.92 4.20
N VAL A 21 5.98 -13.05 5.54
CA VAL A 21 7.14 -12.64 6.36
C VAL A 21 8.39 -13.43 5.97
N ALA A 22 8.28 -14.76 5.83
CA ALA A 22 9.39 -15.60 5.40
C ALA A 22 9.87 -15.25 3.99
N CYS A 23 8.94 -15.01 3.06
CA CYS A 23 9.23 -14.58 1.69
C CYS A 23 9.98 -13.24 1.67
N ALA A 24 9.53 -12.26 2.46
CA ALA A 24 10.19 -10.96 2.58
C ALA A 24 11.63 -11.14 3.09
N ALA A 25 11.84 -11.93 4.15
CA ALA A 25 13.16 -12.22 4.70
C ALA A 25 14.08 -12.87 3.66
N GLU A 26 13.63 -13.94 3.01
CA GLU A 26 14.42 -14.67 2.02
C GLU A 26 14.72 -13.83 0.77
N ALA A 27 13.80 -12.95 0.37
CA ALA A 27 14.03 -12.01 -0.72
C ALA A 27 14.83 -10.77 -0.29
N GLY A 28 15.19 -10.65 0.99
CA GLY A 28 16.05 -9.59 1.54
C GLY A 28 15.34 -8.25 1.77
N TYR A 29 14.02 -8.25 1.94
CA TYR A 29 13.28 -7.04 2.31
C TYR A 29 13.37 -6.80 3.82
N PRO A 30 13.63 -5.55 4.25
CA PRO A 30 13.58 -5.18 5.66
C PRO A 30 12.16 -5.03 6.21
N HIS A 31 11.17 -4.89 5.32
CA HIS A 31 9.77 -4.70 5.70
C HIS A 31 8.82 -5.56 4.88
N VAL A 32 7.61 -5.78 5.43
CA VAL A 32 6.50 -6.46 4.78
C VAL A 32 5.19 -5.73 5.07
N GLY A 33 4.29 -5.64 4.10
CA GLY A 33 2.88 -5.28 4.28
C GLY A 33 2.06 -6.53 4.59
N LEU A 34 1.03 -6.41 5.42
CA LEU A 34 0.16 -7.53 5.80
C LEU A 34 -1.30 -7.22 5.48
N ARG A 35 -1.97 -8.09 4.71
CA ARG A 35 -3.40 -7.97 4.45
C ARG A 35 -4.19 -8.61 5.58
N LEU A 36 -4.71 -7.77 6.50
CA LEU A 36 -5.54 -8.21 7.62
C LEU A 36 -7.03 -8.30 7.24
N LEU A 37 -7.45 -7.44 6.30
CA LEU A 37 -8.82 -7.37 5.80
C LEU A 37 -8.83 -7.58 4.28
N PRO A 38 -9.68 -8.46 3.73
CA PRO A 38 -9.72 -8.71 2.30
C PRO A 38 -10.21 -7.48 1.53
N ALA A 39 -9.65 -7.23 0.35
CA ALA A 39 -10.11 -6.17 -0.55
C ALA A 39 -11.35 -6.59 -1.35
N THR A 40 -11.56 -7.91 -1.55
CA THR A 40 -12.69 -8.50 -2.26
C THR A 40 -13.15 -9.78 -1.57
N ASP A 41 -14.38 -10.20 -1.82
CA ASP A 41 -14.95 -11.43 -1.25
C ASP A 41 -14.28 -12.72 -1.78
N THR A 42 -13.47 -12.61 -2.83
CA THR A 42 -12.77 -13.75 -3.45
C THR A 42 -11.32 -13.89 -3.01
N GLU A 43 -10.80 -12.94 -2.25
CA GLU A 43 -9.44 -13.03 -1.70
C GLU A 43 -9.34 -14.08 -0.59
N PRO A 44 -8.16 -14.73 -0.44
CA PRO A 44 -7.91 -15.60 0.71
C PRO A 44 -8.09 -14.81 2.03
N THR A 45 -8.80 -15.41 2.97
CA THR A 45 -8.97 -14.85 4.31
C THR A 45 -8.29 -15.73 5.35
N TRP A 46 -7.65 -15.09 6.32
CA TRP A 46 -6.90 -15.76 7.37
C TRP A 46 -7.39 -15.29 8.75
N PRO A 47 -7.40 -16.14 9.78
CA PRO A 47 -7.78 -15.72 11.13
C PRO A 47 -6.66 -14.90 11.79
N VAL A 48 -6.45 -13.68 11.27
CA VAL A 48 -5.35 -12.78 11.65
C VAL A 48 -5.79 -11.59 12.52
N ILE A 49 -6.98 -11.66 13.11
CA ILE A 49 -7.48 -10.64 14.02
C ILE A 49 -7.48 -11.17 15.45
N GLY A 50 -6.94 -10.41 16.40
CA GLY A 50 -6.89 -10.76 17.82
C GLY A 50 -5.73 -11.69 18.17
N HIS A 51 -5.91 -12.55 19.18
CA HIS A 51 -4.88 -13.43 19.74
C HIS A 51 -4.94 -14.85 19.16
N THR A 52 -4.92 -15.00 17.84
CA THR A 52 -5.01 -16.31 17.19
C THR A 52 -3.67 -17.04 17.17
N PRO A 53 -3.65 -18.37 16.95
CA PRO A 53 -2.40 -19.11 16.71
C PRO A 53 -1.61 -18.55 15.53
N LEU A 54 -2.31 -18.13 14.48
CA LEU A 54 -1.66 -17.60 13.27
C LEU A 54 -0.97 -16.26 13.54
N VAL A 55 -1.59 -15.39 14.35
CA VAL A 55 -0.95 -14.11 14.74
C VAL A 55 0.30 -14.37 15.57
N ARG A 56 0.28 -15.33 16.50
CA ARG A 56 1.50 -15.71 17.25
C ARG A 56 2.60 -16.26 16.34
N GLU A 57 2.24 -16.97 15.27
CA GLU A 57 3.19 -17.44 14.28
C GLU A 57 3.80 -16.27 13.48
N ILE A 58 2.99 -15.25 13.11
CA ILE A 58 3.49 -14.02 12.48
C ILE A 58 4.49 -13.32 13.41
N GLU A 59 4.11 -13.09 14.69
CA GLU A 59 4.99 -12.46 15.70
C GLU A 59 6.33 -13.20 15.83
N ARG A 60 6.27 -14.52 15.93
CA ARG A 60 7.49 -15.36 16.01
C ARG A 60 8.37 -15.18 14.77
N ARG A 61 7.79 -15.23 13.55
CA ARG A 61 8.57 -15.07 12.31
C ARG A 61 9.15 -13.68 12.14
N LEU A 62 8.43 -12.63 12.52
CA LEU A 62 8.98 -11.28 12.56
C LEU A 62 10.19 -11.19 13.50
N ALA A 63 10.10 -11.80 14.71
CA ALA A 63 11.20 -11.83 15.66
C ALA A 63 12.40 -12.66 15.16
N ASP A 64 12.15 -13.83 14.58
CA ASP A 64 13.20 -14.74 14.08
C ASP A 64 13.96 -14.17 12.88
N THR A 65 13.27 -13.42 12.00
CA THR A 65 13.83 -12.90 10.73
C THR A 65 14.35 -11.46 10.84
N GLY A 66 13.88 -10.70 11.82
CA GLY A 66 14.15 -9.26 11.93
C GLY A 66 13.40 -8.40 10.90
N VAL A 67 12.55 -9.00 10.06
CA VAL A 67 11.63 -8.25 9.17
C VAL A 67 10.61 -7.51 10.02
N ARG A 68 10.29 -6.28 9.65
CA ARG A 68 9.31 -5.43 10.34
C ARG A 68 8.07 -5.25 9.49
N THR A 69 6.92 -5.16 10.13
CA THR A 69 5.68 -4.78 9.44
C THR A 69 5.72 -3.29 9.12
N LEU A 70 5.56 -2.93 7.83
CA LEU A 70 5.44 -1.53 7.42
C LEU A 70 4.00 -1.07 7.58
N ASP A 71 3.07 -1.78 6.96
CA ASP A 71 1.67 -1.41 6.84
C ASP A 71 0.73 -2.59 6.99
N ILE A 72 -0.51 -2.28 7.27
CA ILE A 72 -1.65 -3.19 7.24
C ILE A 72 -2.72 -2.66 6.29
N GLU A 73 -3.42 -3.58 5.62
CA GLU A 73 -4.40 -3.27 4.58
C GLU A 73 -5.59 -4.23 4.57
N ILE A 74 -6.74 -3.91 3.99
CA ILE A 74 -7.17 -2.63 3.43
C ILE A 74 -8.45 -2.20 4.15
N PHE A 75 -8.45 -0.98 4.70
CA PHE A 75 -9.54 -0.44 5.50
C PHE A 75 -10.42 0.45 4.61
N ARG A 76 -11.67 0.03 4.35
CA ARG A 76 -12.57 0.73 3.45
C ARG A 76 -13.56 1.61 4.21
N LEU A 77 -13.55 2.90 3.92
CA LEU A 77 -14.51 3.83 4.48
C LEU A 77 -15.68 4.00 3.51
N LYS A 78 -16.81 3.33 3.83
CA LYS A 78 -18.08 3.37 3.08
C LYS A 78 -19.09 4.28 3.80
N PRO A 79 -20.22 4.65 3.15
CA PRO A 79 -21.27 5.45 3.79
C PRO A 79 -21.85 4.87 5.08
N ASP A 80 -21.81 3.56 5.25
CA ASP A 80 -22.35 2.81 6.40
C ASP A 80 -21.28 2.27 7.36
N THR A 81 -19.99 2.56 7.12
CA THR A 81 -18.90 2.06 7.97
C THR A 81 -18.98 2.61 9.39
N ASP A 82 -19.09 1.75 10.39
CA ASP A 82 -18.73 2.08 11.77
C ASP A 82 -17.22 1.80 11.96
N VAL A 83 -16.44 2.86 12.10
CA VAL A 83 -14.97 2.72 12.22
C VAL A 83 -14.53 1.96 13.46
N ARG A 84 -15.40 1.82 14.49
CA ARG A 84 -15.12 1.05 15.71
C ARG A 84 -15.00 -0.44 15.44
N ASP A 85 -15.65 -0.96 14.38
CA ASP A 85 -15.54 -2.34 13.95
C ASP A 85 -14.11 -2.70 13.51
N TYR A 86 -13.32 -1.70 13.15
CA TYR A 86 -11.91 -1.88 12.77
C TYR A 86 -10.95 -1.97 13.97
N LEU A 87 -11.37 -1.59 15.18
CA LEU A 87 -10.48 -1.55 16.34
C LEU A 87 -9.70 -2.86 16.57
N PRO A 88 -10.31 -4.07 16.51
CA PRO A 88 -9.55 -5.31 16.69
C PRO A 88 -8.47 -5.54 15.64
N ALA A 89 -8.69 -5.09 14.39
CA ALA A 89 -7.70 -5.19 13.32
C ALA A 89 -6.57 -4.16 13.52
N LEU A 90 -6.89 -2.94 13.94
CA LEU A 90 -5.91 -1.90 14.26
C LEU A 90 -5.01 -2.31 15.43
N GLU A 91 -5.59 -2.84 16.53
CA GLU A 91 -4.86 -3.38 17.67
C GLU A 91 -3.93 -4.53 17.25
N THR A 92 -4.41 -5.41 16.37
CA THR A 92 -3.59 -6.51 15.86
C THR A 92 -2.44 -5.97 15.02
N GLY A 93 -2.69 -5.03 14.12
CA GLY A 93 -1.66 -4.39 13.30
C GLY A 93 -0.59 -3.70 14.14
N ALA A 94 -1.01 -2.91 15.14
CA ALA A 94 -0.09 -2.23 16.06
C ALA A 94 0.78 -3.23 16.84
N ARG A 95 0.19 -4.34 17.33
CA ARG A 95 0.91 -5.42 18.00
C ARG A 95 1.92 -6.11 17.08
N LEU A 96 1.60 -6.26 15.80
CA LEU A 96 2.54 -6.76 14.78
C LEU A 96 3.59 -5.73 14.36
N GLY A 97 3.56 -4.53 14.93
CA GLY A 97 4.55 -3.48 14.71
C GLY A 97 4.28 -2.60 13.49
N ALA A 98 3.11 -2.68 12.89
CA ALA A 98 2.73 -1.81 11.78
C ALA A 98 2.78 -0.33 12.18
N LYS A 99 3.17 0.52 11.23
CA LYS A 99 3.15 1.98 11.37
C LYS A 99 2.08 2.63 10.51
N HIS A 100 1.75 2.01 9.40
CA HIS A 100 0.85 2.58 8.42
C HIS A 100 -0.38 1.68 8.23
N VAL A 101 -1.50 2.32 7.95
CA VAL A 101 -2.78 1.71 7.60
C VAL A 101 -3.16 2.20 6.22
N LEU A 102 -3.40 1.29 5.27
CA LEU A 102 -3.93 1.63 3.95
C LEU A 102 -5.44 1.77 4.03
N VAL A 103 -5.94 2.93 3.63
CA VAL A 103 -7.37 3.29 3.65
C VAL A 103 -7.87 3.54 2.24
N ALA A 104 -9.00 2.93 1.88
CA ALA A 104 -9.71 3.20 0.63
C ALA A 104 -10.98 4.03 0.88
N GLY A 105 -11.13 5.13 0.13
CA GLY A 105 -12.29 6.03 0.20
C GLY A 105 -13.42 5.54 -0.71
N ASN A 106 -14.44 4.93 -0.13
CA ASN A 106 -15.61 4.40 -0.84
C ASN A 106 -16.91 5.09 -0.36
N ASP A 107 -16.86 6.41 -0.25
CA ASP A 107 -18.00 7.27 0.09
C ASP A 107 -18.01 8.48 -0.84
N PRO A 108 -19.09 8.69 -1.64
CA PRO A 108 -19.18 9.80 -2.57
C PRO A 108 -19.37 11.17 -1.87
N ASP A 109 -19.71 11.18 -0.58
CA ASP A 109 -19.79 12.39 0.25
C ASP A 109 -18.42 12.66 0.90
N GLU A 110 -17.65 13.59 0.32
CA GLU A 110 -16.30 13.93 0.82
C GLU A 110 -16.32 14.46 2.26
N ALA A 111 -17.37 15.14 2.72
CA ALA A 111 -17.46 15.64 4.08
C ALA A 111 -17.61 14.48 5.07
N ARG A 112 -18.56 13.58 4.84
CA ARG A 112 -18.75 12.37 5.65
C ARG A 112 -17.52 11.45 5.61
N LEU A 113 -16.87 11.30 4.45
CA LEU A 113 -15.63 10.55 4.34
C LEU A 113 -14.51 11.15 5.19
N SER A 114 -14.39 12.49 5.19
CA SER A 114 -13.39 13.20 6.01
C SER A 114 -13.65 13.02 7.50
N GLU A 115 -14.91 13.04 7.94
CA GLU A 115 -15.31 12.78 9.32
C GLU A 115 -14.97 11.33 9.73
N ARG A 116 -15.23 10.35 8.86
CA ARG A 116 -14.85 8.93 9.10
C ARG A 116 -13.35 8.72 9.14
N LEU A 117 -12.62 9.39 8.25
CA LEU A 117 -11.15 9.36 8.28
C LEU A 117 -10.65 9.99 9.59
N ALA A 118 -11.25 11.08 10.07
CA ALA A 118 -10.92 11.66 11.36
C ALA A 118 -11.18 10.66 12.51
N ALA A 119 -12.33 10.02 12.50
CA ALA A 119 -12.71 9.07 13.54
C ALA A 119 -11.80 7.82 13.60
N ILE A 120 -11.41 7.24 12.43
CA ILE A 120 -10.49 6.10 12.43
C ILE A 120 -9.06 6.53 12.84
N CYS A 121 -8.66 7.74 12.49
CA CYS A 121 -7.39 8.31 12.95
C CYS A 121 -7.35 8.48 14.47
N GLU A 122 -8.46 8.90 15.10
CA GLU A 122 -8.59 8.97 16.56
C GLU A 122 -8.44 7.60 17.23
N LEU A 123 -9.07 6.57 16.66
CA LEU A 123 -8.94 5.19 17.17
C LEU A 123 -7.50 4.68 17.11
N GLY A 124 -6.78 5.02 16.06
CA GLY A 124 -5.42 4.55 15.85
C GLY A 124 -4.33 5.41 16.50
N GLU A 125 -4.63 6.63 16.94
CA GLU A 125 -3.65 7.53 17.54
C GLU A 125 -2.99 6.93 18.80
N PRO A 126 -3.73 6.33 19.77
CA PRO A 126 -3.13 5.66 20.93
C PRO A 126 -2.30 4.43 20.55
N LEU A 127 -2.54 3.86 19.38
CA LEU A 127 -1.83 2.69 18.84
C LEU A 127 -0.57 3.08 18.04
N GLY A 128 -0.34 4.38 17.82
CA GLY A 128 0.79 4.91 17.06
C GLY A 128 0.69 4.63 15.55
N LEU A 129 -0.53 4.54 15.02
CA LEU A 129 -0.82 4.26 13.62
C LEU A 129 -1.08 5.53 12.80
N ASP A 130 -0.53 5.57 11.60
CA ASP A 130 -0.77 6.57 10.57
C ASP A 130 -1.70 6.00 9.49
N PHE A 131 -2.73 6.76 9.08
CA PHE A 131 -3.73 6.35 8.12
C PHE A 131 -3.48 7.01 6.76
N ASN A 132 -3.29 6.22 5.72
CA ASN A 132 -2.88 6.71 4.41
C ASN A 132 -3.99 6.41 3.40
N LEU A 133 -4.72 7.45 3.02
CA LEU A 133 -5.80 7.37 2.05
C LEU A 133 -5.22 7.19 0.65
N GLU A 134 -5.58 6.08 0.01
CA GLU A 134 -5.17 5.74 -1.35
C GLU A 134 -6.22 6.18 -2.37
N PRO A 135 -5.94 7.19 -3.20
CA PRO A 135 -6.79 7.51 -4.33
C PRO A 135 -6.69 6.43 -5.41
N MET A 136 -7.84 5.86 -5.80
CA MET A 136 -7.94 4.85 -6.84
C MET A 136 -9.02 5.25 -7.87
N PRO A 137 -8.78 5.24 -9.19
CA PRO A 137 -9.69 5.76 -10.20
C PRO A 137 -11.11 5.16 -10.19
N TRP A 138 -11.27 3.95 -9.65
CA TRP A 138 -12.56 3.24 -9.56
C TRP A 138 -13.27 3.38 -8.21
N THR A 139 -12.68 4.11 -7.26
CA THR A 139 -13.31 4.42 -5.97
C THR A 139 -13.95 5.81 -5.99
N ASP A 140 -14.52 6.24 -4.87
CA ASP A 140 -15.07 7.59 -4.76
C ASP A 140 -13.99 8.65 -4.57
N VAL A 141 -12.80 8.28 -4.07
CA VAL A 141 -11.59 9.11 -4.06
C VAL A 141 -10.72 8.72 -5.24
N LYS A 142 -10.86 9.41 -6.37
CA LYS A 142 -10.33 8.99 -7.68
C LYS A 142 -8.91 9.46 -7.97
N ASN A 143 -8.49 10.59 -7.40
CA ASN A 143 -7.21 11.23 -7.71
C ASN A 143 -6.58 11.89 -6.49
N LEU A 144 -5.30 12.28 -6.63
CA LEU A 144 -4.52 12.85 -5.55
C LEU A 144 -5.11 14.13 -4.97
N GLN A 145 -5.64 15.01 -5.82
CA GLN A 145 -6.24 16.29 -5.38
C GLN A 145 -7.45 16.04 -4.47
N GLN A 146 -8.30 15.06 -4.82
CA GLN A 146 -9.44 14.66 -4.01
C GLN A 146 -8.98 14.03 -2.69
N GLY A 147 -8.03 13.09 -2.73
CA GLY A 147 -7.45 12.48 -1.52
C GLY A 147 -6.85 13.52 -0.58
N THR A 148 -6.12 14.51 -1.13
CA THR A 148 -5.52 15.60 -0.34
C THR A 148 -6.59 16.48 0.32
N ARG A 149 -7.72 16.78 -0.36
CA ARG A 149 -8.83 17.54 0.26
C ARG A 149 -9.43 16.77 1.43
N VAL A 150 -9.74 15.47 1.25
CA VAL A 150 -10.32 14.62 2.31
C VAL A 150 -9.38 14.54 3.51
N VAL A 151 -8.09 14.27 3.29
CA VAL A 151 -7.08 14.20 4.35
C VAL A 151 -6.94 15.54 5.08
N THR A 152 -6.94 16.66 4.36
CA THR A 152 -6.86 18.00 4.97
C THR A 152 -8.10 18.31 5.80
N ALA A 153 -9.29 18.02 5.26
CA ALA A 153 -10.56 18.24 5.94
C ALA A 153 -10.74 17.37 7.20
N SER A 154 -10.09 16.20 7.27
CA SER A 154 -10.09 15.37 8.49
C SER A 154 -9.46 16.06 9.70
N GLY A 155 -8.58 17.05 9.48
CA GLY A 155 -7.90 17.79 10.54
C GLY A 155 -6.89 16.97 11.35
N ARG A 156 -6.63 15.72 11.00
CA ARG A 156 -5.78 14.81 11.79
C ARG A 156 -4.32 14.84 11.34
N THR A 157 -3.41 14.85 12.30
CA THR A 157 -1.97 14.86 12.03
C THR A 157 -1.47 13.49 11.56
N ASN A 158 -2.09 12.40 12.00
CA ASN A 158 -1.79 11.01 11.58
C ASN A 158 -2.56 10.55 10.33
N ALA A 159 -3.23 11.48 9.61
CA ALA A 159 -3.78 11.22 8.29
C ALA A 159 -2.78 11.62 7.20
N GLY A 160 -2.64 10.81 6.16
CA GLY A 160 -1.80 11.06 5.00
C GLY A 160 -2.44 10.55 3.71
N VAL A 161 -1.80 10.80 2.57
CA VAL A 161 -2.17 10.24 1.27
C VAL A 161 -1.11 9.25 0.82
N LEU A 162 -1.55 8.17 0.18
CA LEU A 162 -0.69 7.17 -0.44
C LEU A 162 -0.56 7.46 -1.93
N ILE A 163 0.65 7.40 -2.44
CA ILE A 163 0.93 7.45 -3.87
C ILE A 163 1.22 6.02 -4.34
N ASP A 164 0.36 5.50 -5.21
CA ASP A 164 0.63 4.29 -6.01
C ASP A 164 0.76 4.72 -7.49
N PRO A 165 1.89 4.46 -8.16
CA PRO A 165 2.15 4.95 -9.51
C PRO A 165 1.10 4.58 -10.54
N ILE A 166 0.53 3.34 -10.49
CA ILE A 166 -0.49 2.95 -11.45
C ILE A 166 -1.80 3.71 -11.22
N HIS A 167 -2.23 3.87 -9.96
CA HIS A 167 -3.45 4.62 -9.64
C HIS A 167 -3.27 6.10 -9.95
N PHE A 168 -2.10 6.63 -9.62
CA PHE A 168 -1.71 8.00 -9.86
C PHE A 168 -1.77 8.35 -11.36
N ASP A 169 -1.12 7.54 -12.21
CA ASP A 169 -1.15 7.74 -13.66
C ASP A 169 -2.56 7.58 -14.23
N ARG A 170 -3.25 6.48 -13.86
CA ARG A 170 -4.59 6.17 -14.40
C ARG A 170 -5.65 7.20 -14.00
N ALA A 171 -5.43 7.95 -12.92
CA ALA A 171 -6.23 9.11 -12.51
C ALA A 171 -5.87 10.41 -13.28
N GLY A 172 -4.86 10.38 -14.14
CA GLY A 172 -4.41 11.55 -14.91
C GLY A 172 -3.52 12.51 -14.13
N ASN A 173 -3.01 12.12 -12.96
CA ASN A 173 -2.08 12.93 -12.20
C ASN A 173 -0.69 12.98 -12.86
N VAL A 174 0.07 14.02 -12.53
CA VAL A 174 1.45 14.24 -12.97
C VAL A 174 2.37 14.50 -11.77
N PRO A 175 3.68 14.25 -11.83
CA PRO A 175 4.59 14.43 -10.69
C PRO A 175 4.48 15.78 -9.96
N ALA A 176 4.16 16.86 -10.69
CA ALA A 176 3.93 18.19 -10.12
C ALA A 176 2.77 18.21 -9.09
N ASP A 177 1.79 17.33 -9.21
CA ASP A 177 0.68 17.22 -8.25
C ASP A 177 1.17 16.74 -6.88
N ILE A 178 2.21 15.87 -6.84
CA ILE A 178 2.82 15.41 -5.60
C ILE A 178 3.51 16.56 -4.88
N ALA A 179 4.17 17.46 -5.61
CA ALA A 179 4.84 18.63 -5.05
C ALA A 179 3.87 19.60 -4.35
N ALA A 180 2.57 19.55 -4.68
CA ALA A 180 1.54 20.35 -4.04
C ALA A 180 1.04 19.72 -2.72
N VAL A 181 1.39 18.48 -2.41
CA VAL A 181 1.02 17.82 -1.16
C VAL A 181 2.01 18.20 -0.05
N ALA A 182 1.49 18.57 1.12
CA ALA A 182 2.33 18.84 2.28
C ALA A 182 3.18 17.61 2.62
N ARG A 183 4.49 17.80 2.78
CA ARG A 183 5.48 16.70 2.92
C ARG A 183 5.14 15.74 4.06
N GLU A 184 4.63 16.24 5.16
CA GLU A 184 4.21 15.46 6.33
C GLU A 184 2.98 14.57 6.08
N ARG A 185 2.30 14.76 4.94
CA ARG A 185 1.17 13.92 4.52
C ARG A 185 1.61 12.74 3.63
N LEU A 186 2.86 12.72 3.20
CA LEU A 186 3.47 11.62 2.45
C LEU A 186 4.30 10.77 3.42
N ARG A 187 3.79 9.59 3.81
CA ARG A 187 4.39 8.77 4.87
C ARG A 187 5.02 7.49 4.37
N TYR A 188 4.46 6.92 3.32
CA TYR A 188 5.02 5.87 2.49
C TYR A 188 4.34 5.92 1.11
N ALA A 189 4.90 5.23 0.15
CA ALA A 189 4.32 5.09 -1.17
C ALA A 189 4.36 3.62 -1.61
N GLN A 190 3.51 3.25 -2.52
CA GLN A 190 3.65 1.99 -3.24
C GLN A 190 4.51 2.21 -4.49
N LEU A 191 5.09 1.15 -5.03
CA LEU A 191 5.85 1.18 -6.26
C LEU A 191 5.57 -0.04 -7.12
N CYS A 192 5.20 0.24 -8.36
CA CYS A 192 5.03 -0.73 -9.45
C CYS A 192 5.26 -0.01 -10.77
N ASP A 193 5.15 -0.74 -11.87
CA ASP A 193 5.08 -0.17 -13.20
C ASP A 193 3.87 -0.75 -13.96
N ALA A 194 3.56 -0.17 -15.11
CA ALA A 194 2.46 -0.61 -15.98
C ALA A 194 2.73 -0.16 -17.41
N PRO A 195 2.04 -0.72 -18.43
CA PRO A 195 2.11 -0.21 -19.80
C PRO A 195 1.78 1.29 -19.86
N ALA A 196 2.45 2.03 -20.76
CA ALA A 196 2.19 3.46 -20.95
C ALA A 196 0.75 3.74 -21.41
N GLU A 197 0.17 2.83 -22.20
CA GLU A 197 -1.20 2.96 -22.66
C GLU A 197 -2.19 2.73 -21.50
N ARG A 198 -3.09 3.70 -21.31
CA ARG A 198 -4.12 3.62 -20.27
C ARG A 198 -5.29 2.77 -20.76
N PRO A 199 -5.81 1.84 -19.92
CA PRO A 199 -7.02 1.10 -20.24
C PRO A 199 -8.20 2.03 -20.52
N ARG A 200 -9.06 1.64 -21.48
CA ARG A 200 -10.23 2.43 -21.88
C ARG A 200 -11.50 2.06 -21.09
N ASP A 201 -11.48 0.92 -20.44
CA ASP A 201 -12.60 0.39 -19.65
C ASP A 201 -12.17 0.02 -18.24
N THR A 202 -13.14 -0.03 -17.33
CA THR A 202 -12.91 -0.28 -15.91
C THR A 202 -12.47 -1.73 -15.64
N GLU A 203 -12.91 -2.69 -16.41
CA GLU A 203 -12.57 -4.11 -16.23
C GLU A 203 -11.08 -4.32 -16.49
N THR A 204 -10.58 -3.84 -17.62
CA THR A 204 -9.14 -3.89 -17.96
C THR A 204 -8.30 -3.11 -16.95
N LEU A 205 -8.79 -1.95 -16.49
CA LEU A 205 -8.13 -1.15 -15.46
C LEU A 205 -7.98 -1.93 -14.15
N LEU A 206 -9.06 -2.55 -13.67
CA LEU A 206 -9.06 -3.35 -12.44
C LEU A 206 -8.17 -4.58 -12.58
N TYR A 207 -8.24 -5.28 -13.71
CA TYR A 207 -7.38 -6.44 -13.98
C TYR A 207 -5.89 -6.03 -13.96
N GLN A 208 -5.53 -4.97 -14.66
CA GLN A 208 -4.16 -4.46 -14.66
C GLN A 208 -3.69 -4.11 -13.24
N ALA A 209 -4.51 -3.42 -12.48
CA ALA A 209 -4.14 -2.94 -11.15
C ALA A 209 -4.03 -4.05 -10.09
N ARG A 210 -4.89 -5.09 -10.19
CA ARG A 210 -5.02 -6.14 -9.15
C ARG A 210 -4.35 -7.45 -9.52
N ALA A 211 -4.03 -7.67 -10.80
CA ALA A 211 -3.60 -8.96 -11.30
C ALA A 211 -2.29 -8.93 -12.11
N GLU A 212 -2.06 -7.87 -12.89
CA GLU A 212 -0.97 -7.85 -13.89
C GLU A 212 -0.30 -6.48 -13.96
N ARG A 213 0.52 -6.18 -12.94
CA ARG A 213 1.44 -5.04 -12.97
C ARG A 213 2.78 -5.45 -13.57
N LEU A 214 3.61 -4.46 -13.90
CA LEU A 214 4.99 -4.67 -14.34
C LEU A 214 5.96 -4.35 -13.21
N MET A 215 7.14 -4.97 -13.27
CA MET A 215 8.23 -4.65 -12.34
C MET A 215 8.71 -3.22 -12.57
N PRO A 216 9.13 -2.49 -11.53
CA PRO A 216 9.61 -1.13 -11.65
C PRO A 216 10.71 -0.99 -12.72
N GLY A 217 10.46 -0.14 -13.72
CA GLY A 217 11.34 0.12 -14.86
C GLY A 217 11.11 -0.77 -16.08
N ASP A 218 10.14 -1.70 -16.06
CA ASP A 218 9.78 -2.53 -17.21
C ASP A 218 8.55 -2.01 -17.97
N GLY A 219 7.92 -0.94 -17.48
CA GLY A 219 6.75 -0.31 -18.07
C GLY A 219 7.01 1.09 -18.60
N GLY A 220 5.96 1.89 -18.64
CA GLY A 220 5.98 3.23 -19.20
C GLY A 220 5.42 4.32 -18.30
N LEU A 221 5.28 4.05 -16.99
CA LEU A 221 4.90 5.09 -16.02
C LEU A 221 6.08 6.03 -15.77
N ASP A 222 5.81 7.30 -15.49
CA ASP A 222 6.85 8.27 -15.10
C ASP A 222 7.37 8.05 -13.68
N LEU A 223 7.96 6.87 -13.44
CA LEU A 223 8.51 6.53 -12.13
C LEU A 223 9.67 7.44 -11.72
N VAL A 224 10.44 7.93 -12.68
CA VAL A 224 11.55 8.87 -12.42
C VAL A 224 11.01 10.19 -11.88
N GLY A 225 10.00 10.77 -12.53
CA GLY A 225 9.36 12.00 -12.09
C GLY A 225 8.70 11.85 -10.73
N ILE A 226 7.97 10.74 -10.49
CA ILE A 226 7.36 10.44 -9.20
C ILE A 226 8.42 10.33 -8.10
N LEU A 227 9.44 9.48 -8.26
CA LEU A 227 10.47 9.23 -7.25
C LEU A 227 11.28 10.48 -6.90
N ARG A 228 11.54 11.36 -7.87
CA ARG A 228 12.24 12.63 -7.63
C ARG A 228 11.40 13.64 -6.85
N THR A 229 10.09 13.49 -6.87
CA THR A 229 9.17 14.40 -6.18
C THR A 229 8.83 13.90 -4.77
N LEU A 230 8.91 12.59 -4.53
CA LEU A 230 8.71 12.00 -3.21
C LEU A 230 9.84 12.37 -2.23
N PRO A 231 9.58 12.40 -0.91
CA PRO A 231 10.63 12.54 0.10
C PRO A 231 11.72 11.46 -0.05
N ALA A 232 13.00 11.85 0.05
CA ALA A 232 14.15 11.01 -0.30
C ALA A 232 14.32 9.72 0.53
N GLU A 233 13.69 9.63 1.70
CA GLU A 233 13.78 8.48 2.62
C GLU A 233 12.41 7.82 2.85
N LEU A 234 11.42 8.17 2.02
CA LEU A 234 10.09 7.63 2.13
C LEU A 234 10.11 6.11 1.91
N PRO A 235 9.51 5.26 2.79
CA PRO A 235 9.40 3.84 2.54
C PRO A 235 8.61 3.55 1.27
N LEU A 236 9.06 2.55 0.50
CA LEU A 236 8.41 2.10 -0.73
C LEU A 236 7.93 0.66 -0.57
N ALA A 237 6.62 0.45 -0.60
CA ALA A 237 6.00 -0.86 -0.64
C ALA A 237 5.91 -1.34 -2.09
N LEU A 238 6.62 -2.42 -2.44
CA LEU A 238 6.64 -2.94 -3.80
C LEU A 238 5.38 -3.78 -4.02
N GLU A 239 4.40 -3.17 -4.70
CA GLU A 239 3.10 -3.79 -4.95
C GLU A 239 2.97 -4.17 -6.43
N VAL A 240 3.41 -5.39 -6.74
CA VAL A 240 3.53 -5.87 -8.12
C VAL A 240 2.86 -7.25 -8.28
N PRO A 241 1.51 -7.32 -8.24
CA PRO A 241 0.81 -8.55 -8.54
C PRO A 241 1.06 -8.96 -9.99
N MET A 242 1.43 -10.24 -10.19
CA MET A 242 1.80 -10.83 -11.48
C MET A 242 1.24 -12.26 -11.55
N LEU A 243 -0.10 -12.40 -11.63
CA LEU A 243 -0.77 -13.69 -11.53
C LEU A 243 -0.36 -14.67 -12.63
N THR A 244 -0.06 -14.17 -13.82
CA THR A 244 0.44 -15.01 -14.92
C THR A 244 1.82 -15.56 -14.61
N LEU A 245 2.74 -14.72 -14.13
CA LEU A 245 4.09 -15.14 -13.77
C LEU A 245 4.08 -16.05 -12.53
N ALA A 246 3.16 -15.84 -11.60
CA ALA A 246 3.02 -16.64 -10.39
C ALA A 246 2.72 -18.13 -10.66
N LYS A 247 2.14 -18.46 -11.82
CA LYS A 247 1.89 -19.85 -12.21
C LYS A 247 3.16 -20.66 -12.43
N THR A 248 4.29 -20.02 -12.71
CA THR A 248 5.55 -20.68 -13.10
C THR A 248 6.75 -20.24 -12.28
N VAL A 249 6.68 -19.11 -11.59
CA VAL A 249 7.79 -18.54 -10.81
C VAL A 249 7.38 -18.42 -9.35
N PRO A 250 8.12 -19.06 -8.41
CA PRO A 250 7.82 -18.98 -6.97
C PRO A 250 7.82 -17.54 -6.44
N ALA A 251 7.04 -17.31 -5.38
CA ALA A 251 6.87 -15.98 -4.75
C ALA A 251 8.20 -15.32 -4.37
N VAL A 252 9.09 -16.06 -3.73
CA VAL A 252 10.42 -15.55 -3.32
C VAL A 252 11.24 -15.09 -4.52
N GLU A 253 11.23 -15.85 -5.62
CA GLU A 253 11.97 -15.48 -6.83
C GLU A 253 11.37 -14.24 -7.50
N ARG A 254 10.04 -14.12 -7.55
CA ARG A 254 9.38 -12.89 -8.03
C ARG A 254 9.76 -11.69 -7.16
N ALA A 255 9.68 -11.84 -5.83
CA ALA A 255 10.05 -10.81 -4.88
C ALA A 255 11.51 -10.35 -5.04
N LYS A 256 12.47 -11.29 -5.23
CA LYS A 256 13.88 -10.99 -5.50
C LYS A 256 14.06 -10.19 -6.80
N ARG A 257 13.38 -10.59 -7.88
CA ARG A 257 13.44 -9.88 -9.18
C ARG A 257 12.88 -8.45 -9.07
N ILE A 258 11.72 -8.29 -8.43
CA ILE A 258 11.09 -6.98 -8.21
C ILE A 258 12.04 -6.08 -7.43
N ARG A 259 12.65 -6.58 -6.34
CA ARG A 259 13.62 -5.83 -5.54
C ARG A 259 14.82 -5.40 -6.38
N THR A 260 15.44 -6.31 -7.13
CA THR A 260 16.61 -6.01 -7.98
C THR A 260 16.30 -4.93 -9.01
N LYS A 261 15.13 -5.01 -9.66
CA LYS A 261 14.67 -4.01 -10.63
C LYS A 261 14.46 -2.64 -9.96
N THR A 262 13.87 -2.63 -8.78
CA THR A 262 13.66 -1.41 -8.00
C THR A 262 14.99 -0.75 -7.62
N GLU A 263 15.94 -1.53 -7.09
CA GLU A 263 17.26 -1.03 -6.72
C GLU A 263 18.00 -0.42 -7.93
N ALA A 264 17.91 -1.06 -9.10
CA ALA A 264 18.46 -0.54 -10.34
C ALA A 264 17.80 0.78 -10.78
N LEU A 265 16.46 0.87 -10.65
CA LEU A 265 15.73 2.11 -10.93
C LEU A 265 16.15 3.24 -9.97
N LEU A 266 16.21 2.97 -8.67
CA LEU A 266 16.61 3.95 -7.65
C LEU A 266 18.04 4.44 -7.86
N ALA A 267 18.97 3.55 -8.22
CA ALA A 267 20.35 3.92 -8.57
C ALA A 267 20.39 4.89 -9.77
N ARG A 268 19.60 4.62 -10.80
CA ARG A 268 19.47 5.52 -11.98
C ARG A 268 18.89 6.88 -11.59
N VAL A 269 17.82 6.91 -10.79
CA VAL A 269 17.19 8.16 -10.33
C VAL A 269 18.17 9.02 -9.51
N SER A 270 19.04 8.39 -8.73
CA SER A 270 20.04 9.10 -7.90
C SER A 270 21.17 9.74 -8.71
N GLN A 271 21.32 9.37 -9.99
CA GLN A 271 22.35 9.92 -10.90
C GLN A 271 21.84 11.08 -11.75
N LEU A 272 20.53 11.31 -11.79
CA LEU A 272 19.86 12.39 -12.51
C LEU A 272 19.60 13.62 -11.62
#